data_cbc39c98303fbdb4fcf465cd52251104
#
_entry.id   cbc39c98303fbdb4fcf465cd52251104
#
_cell.length_a   1.000
_cell.length_b   1.000
_cell.length_c   1.000
_cell.angle_alpha   90.00
_cell.angle_beta   90.00
_cell.angle_gamma   90.00
#
_symmetry.space_group_name_H-M   'P 1'
#
loop_
_entity.id
_entity.type
_entity.pdbx_description
1 polymer ?
#
loop_
_entity_poly.entity_id
_entity_poly.type
_entity_poly.pdbx_seq_one_letter_code
_entity_poly.pdbx_strand_id
1 'polypeptide(L)'
;MLCLLSQKRSKWLFAHRPKQSEAVSAEEIAQQWKIPYKICVSDTEIPNECDIYLITGCGIVSKECLKGKKILNAHPGIIPNSRGLDSFKWAILKDKPLGVTLHYIDEKVDCGAIVSVSPTPIYPSDTLHTLARRHYENEIAMLSNFALHLSKPQNPFAGILQTKSMKRMKPIEEKAMMNHFETYKQKWQSNE
;
A
#
# COMPACT_ATOMS: atom_id res chain seq x y z
N MET A 1 6.82 14.98 11.74
CA MET A 1 5.71 15.88 11.32
C MET A 1 4.70 15.08 10.50
N LEU A 2 3.42 15.32 10.70
CA LEU A 2 2.34 14.76 9.88
C LEU A 2 1.91 15.80 8.84
N CYS A 3 1.81 15.39 7.57
CA CYS A 3 1.29 16.23 6.51
C CYS A 3 0.06 15.53 5.89
N LEU A 4 -1.05 16.24 5.83
CA LEU A 4 -2.30 15.75 5.24
C LEU A 4 -2.49 16.36 3.86
N LEU A 5 -2.67 15.49 2.85
CA LEU A 5 -3.11 15.88 1.51
C LEU A 5 -4.57 15.49 1.31
N SER A 6 -5.41 16.44 0.93
CA SER A 6 -6.83 16.17 0.68
C SER A 6 -7.02 15.26 -0.53
N GLN A 7 -7.86 14.23 -0.40
CA GLN A 7 -8.19 13.32 -1.51
C GLN A 7 -9.68 13.07 -1.64
N LYS A 8 -10.17 12.99 -2.90
CA LYS A 8 -11.51 12.51 -3.18
C LYS A 8 -11.59 11.00 -3.03
N ARG A 9 -12.48 10.52 -2.16
CA ARG A 9 -12.75 9.08 -1.99
C ARG A 9 -13.70 8.58 -3.08
N SER A 10 -13.38 7.45 -3.72
CA SER A 10 -14.29 6.76 -4.63
C SER A 10 -15.17 5.76 -3.86
N LYS A 11 -16.40 5.53 -4.35
CA LYS A 11 -17.26 4.46 -3.82
C LYS A 11 -16.76 3.11 -4.35
N TRP A 12 -16.54 2.16 -3.44
CA TRP A 12 -16.22 0.76 -3.77
C TRP A 12 -17.39 -0.14 -3.38
N LEU A 13 -17.53 -1.27 -4.08
CA LEU A 13 -18.40 -2.36 -3.64
C LEU A 13 -17.76 -3.12 -2.47
N PHE A 14 -16.44 -3.22 -2.48
CA PHE A 14 -15.66 -3.87 -1.44
C PHE A 14 -14.50 -2.97 -0.99
N ALA A 15 -14.44 -2.69 0.30
CA ALA A 15 -13.35 -1.94 0.93
C ALA A 15 -12.25 -2.92 1.40
N HIS A 16 -11.10 -2.91 0.73
CA HIS A 16 -9.96 -3.78 1.09
C HIS A 16 -9.10 -3.26 2.25
N ARG A 17 -9.42 -2.09 2.79
CA ARG A 17 -8.84 -1.53 4.02
C ARG A 17 -9.96 -1.32 5.03
N PRO A 18 -10.38 -2.39 5.74
CA PRO A 18 -11.49 -2.32 6.68
C PRO A 18 -11.13 -1.37 7.83
N LYS A 19 -12.15 -0.68 8.36
CA LYS A 19 -12.03 0.28 9.47
C LYS A 19 -11.22 1.54 9.21
N GLN A 20 -10.73 1.78 8.01
CA GLN A 20 -10.01 3.02 7.70
C GLN A 20 -10.89 4.28 7.89
N SER A 21 -12.20 4.15 7.68
CA SER A 21 -13.17 5.24 7.90
C SER A 21 -13.51 5.50 9.36
N GLU A 22 -13.21 4.55 10.25
CA GLU A 22 -13.46 4.62 11.71
C GLU A 22 -12.21 5.11 12.46
N ALA A 23 -11.10 5.32 11.76
CA ALA A 23 -9.85 5.74 12.37
C ALA A 23 -9.95 7.19 12.87
N VAL A 24 -9.29 7.45 13.98
CA VAL A 24 -9.03 8.79 14.52
C VAL A 24 -8.34 9.63 13.45
N SER A 25 -8.66 10.91 13.36
CA SER A 25 -8.05 11.80 12.37
C SER A 25 -6.54 12.02 12.63
N ALA A 26 -5.79 12.31 11.58
CA ALA A 26 -4.37 12.64 11.72
C ALA A 26 -4.13 13.85 12.62
N GLU A 27 -5.06 14.81 12.63
CA GLU A 27 -5.01 15.99 13.48
C GLU A 27 -5.17 15.62 14.97
N GLU A 28 -6.17 14.80 15.30
CA GLU A 28 -6.40 14.32 16.67
C GLU A 28 -5.20 13.52 17.19
N ILE A 29 -4.61 12.65 16.35
CA ILE A 29 -3.38 11.91 16.70
C ILE A 29 -2.23 12.89 16.95
N ALA A 30 -2.05 13.87 16.07
CA ALA A 30 -0.98 14.84 16.21
C ALA A 30 -1.11 15.67 17.51
N GLN A 31 -2.32 16.09 17.86
CA GLN A 31 -2.63 16.79 19.11
C GLN A 31 -2.36 15.92 20.33
N GLN A 32 -2.88 14.69 20.34
CA GLN A 32 -2.72 13.74 21.45
C GLN A 32 -1.25 13.42 21.74
N TRP A 33 -0.46 13.21 20.69
CA TRP A 33 0.95 12.80 20.81
C TRP A 33 1.94 13.97 20.70
N LYS A 34 1.44 15.22 20.61
CA LYS A 34 2.26 16.44 20.44
C LYS A 34 3.20 16.36 19.23
N ILE A 35 2.73 15.76 18.15
CA ILE A 35 3.48 15.65 16.89
C ILE A 35 3.23 16.91 16.05
N PRO A 36 4.28 17.58 15.53
CA PRO A 36 4.07 18.68 14.59
C PRO A 36 3.17 18.27 13.42
N TYR A 37 2.17 19.08 13.13
CA TYR A 37 1.15 18.80 12.13
C TYR A 37 0.99 19.97 11.17
N LYS A 38 0.87 19.67 9.88
CA LYS A 38 0.67 20.67 8.83
C LYS A 38 -0.33 20.15 7.80
N ILE A 39 -1.29 20.98 7.43
CA ILE A 39 -2.14 20.75 6.25
C ILE A 39 -1.42 21.33 5.04
N CYS A 40 -1.23 20.52 4.00
CA CYS A 40 -0.62 20.92 2.74
C CYS A 40 -1.68 20.88 1.63
N VAL A 41 -1.76 21.93 0.84
CA VAL A 41 -2.62 22.00 -0.34
C VAL A 41 -1.99 21.24 -1.50
N SER A 42 -0.66 21.23 -1.55
CA SER A 42 0.14 20.51 -2.54
C SER A 42 1.25 19.70 -1.85
N ASP A 43 1.68 18.62 -2.47
CA ASP A 43 2.81 17.80 -2.00
C ASP A 43 4.15 18.55 -2.07
N THR A 44 4.23 19.61 -2.87
CA THR A 44 5.41 20.50 -2.95
C THR A 44 5.61 21.35 -1.69
N GLU A 45 4.57 21.49 -0.85
CA GLU A 45 4.63 22.20 0.43
C GLU A 45 5.21 21.34 1.58
N ILE A 46 5.41 20.03 1.33
CA ILE A 46 6.02 19.12 2.31
C ILE A 46 7.49 19.53 2.48
N PRO A 47 7.91 19.98 3.66
CA PRO A 47 9.27 20.46 3.87
C PRO A 47 10.30 19.34 3.70
N ASN A 48 11.53 19.71 3.37
CA ASN A 48 12.65 18.77 3.22
C ASN A 48 13.52 18.81 4.50
N GLU A 49 12.96 18.32 5.60
CA GLU A 49 13.56 18.40 6.95
C GLU A 49 13.79 17.01 7.58
N CYS A 50 13.44 15.94 6.88
CA CYS A 50 13.53 14.58 7.40
C CYS A 50 14.41 13.72 6.49
N ASP A 51 15.14 12.78 7.09
CA ASP A 51 15.94 11.80 6.35
C ASP A 51 15.07 10.82 5.56
N ILE A 52 13.90 10.48 6.11
CA ILE A 52 12.95 9.51 5.53
C ILE A 52 11.53 10.03 5.71
N TYR A 53 10.73 9.86 4.68
CA TYR A 53 9.30 10.16 4.64
C TYR A 53 8.52 8.86 4.46
N LEU A 54 7.40 8.71 5.16
CA LEU A 54 6.49 7.58 5.02
C LEU A 54 5.19 8.03 4.38
N ILE A 55 4.70 7.29 3.40
CA ILE A 55 3.39 7.51 2.80
C ILE A 55 2.40 6.49 3.35
N THR A 56 1.29 6.99 3.89
CA THR A 56 0.19 6.17 4.43
C THR A 56 -1.11 6.34 3.63
N GLY A 57 -1.00 6.38 2.32
CA GLY A 57 -2.12 6.56 1.39
C GLY A 57 -2.20 7.99 0.85
N CYS A 58 -1.59 8.20 -0.27
CA CYS A 58 -1.73 9.42 -1.07
C CYS A 58 -1.98 9.07 -2.54
N GLY A 59 -2.18 10.08 -3.37
CA GLY A 59 -2.15 9.95 -4.83
C GLY A 59 -0.73 9.82 -5.39
N ILE A 60 -0.58 10.15 -6.66
CA ILE A 60 0.73 10.23 -7.30
C ILE A 60 1.47 11.45 -6.72
N VAL A 61 2.70 11.21 -6.28
CA VAL A 61 3.60 12.26 -5.75
C VAL A 61 4.29 12.92 -6.93
N SER A 62 4.39 14.26 -6.91
CA SER A 62 5.01 15.04 -7.98
C SER A 62 6.54 14.85 -8.00
N LYS A 63 7.14 15.10 -9.17
CA LYS A 63 8.60 15.08 -9.30
C LYS A 63 9.29 16.13 -8.42
N GLU A 64 8.65 17.26 -8.24
CA GLU A 64 9.12 18.34 -7.39
C GLU A 64 9.19 17.90 -5.93
N CYS A 65 8.17 17.20 -5.45
CA CYS A 65 8.14 16.66 -4.09
C CYS A 65 9.22 15.59 -3.89
N LEU A 66 9.53 14.79 -4.89
CA LEU A 66 10.54 13.72 -4.81
C LEU A 66 11.97 14.25 -4.70
N LYS A 67 12.25 15.48 -5.14
CA LYS A 67 13.61 16.05 -5.12
C LYS A 67 14.18 16.11 -3.71
N GLY A 68 15.29 15.41 -3.49
CA GLY A 68 16.02 15.41 -2.23
C GLY A 68 15.35 14.64 -1.09
N LYS A 69 14.25 13.95 -1.33
CA LYS A 69 13.53 13.18 -0.32
C LYS A 69 13.61 11.66 -0.56
N LYS A 70 13.88 10.92 0.48
CA LYS A 70 13.74 9.46 0.52
C LYS A 70 12.35 9.11 1.03
N ILE A 71 11.45 8.72 0.13
CA ILE A 71 10.05 8.45 0.46
C ILE A 71 9.78 6.96 0.36
N LEU A 72 9.29 6.36 1.44
CA LEU A 72 8.90 4.96 1.52
C LEU A 72 7.38 4.79 1.45
N ASN A 73 6.96 3.77 0.74
CA ASN A 73 5.57 3.33 0.65
C ASN A 73 5.48 1.83 0.90
N ALA A 74 4.50 1.41 1.70
CA ALA A 74 4.08 0.01 1.75
C ALA A 74 2.96 -0.18 0.72
N HIS A 75 3.33 -0.75 -0.42
CA HIS A 75 2.39 -1.01 -1.52
C HIS A 75 1.64 -2.32 -1.26
N PRO A 76 0.28 -2.35 -1.32
CA PRO A 76 -0.53 -3.54 -1.08
C PRO A 76 -0.51 -4.52 -2.27
N GLY A 77 0.66 -4.88 -2.72
CA GLY A 77 0.92 -5.81 -3.82
C GLY A 77 2.37 -6.23 -3.85
N ILE A 78 2.66 -7.39 -4.43
CA ILE A 78 4.03 -7.84 -4.67
C ILE A 78 4.53 -7.23 -5.98
N ILE A 79 5.45 -6.25 -5.88
CA ILE A 79 6.12 -5.65 -7.02
C ILE A 79 7.16 -6.65 -7.57
N PRO A 80 7.28 -6.80 -8.91
CA PRO A 80 6.61 -6.03 -9.97
C PRO A 80 5.27 -6.60 -10.42
N ASN A 81 4.82 -7.73 -9.90
CA ASN A 81 3.66 -8.49 -10.42
C ASN A 81 2.31 -7.78 -10.20
N SER A 82 2.19 -7.01 -9.13
CA SER A 82 0.96 -6.30 -8.74
C SER A 82 1.30 -4.84 -8.44
N ARG A 83 1.22 -3.97 -9.44
CA ARG A 83 1.50 -2.53 -9.35
C ARG A 83 0.24 -1.71 -9.62
N GLY A 84 0.16 -0.51 -9.06
CA GLY A 84 -0.93 0.43 -9.28
C GLY A 84 -2.05 0.32 -8.25
N LEU A 85 -3.23 0.80 -8.61
CA LEU A 85 -4.37 0.89 -7.71
C LEU A 85 -5.07 -0.46 -7.52
N ASP A 86 -5.69 -0.63 -6.36
CA ASP A 86 -6.49 -1.81 -5.99
C ASP A 86 -5.72 -3.15 -6.13
N SER A 87 -4.40 -3.15 -5.90
CA SER A 87 -3.50 -4.29 -6.11
C SER A 87 -3.95 -5.56 -5.38
N PHE A 88 -4.48 -5.45 -4.16
CA PHE A 88 -5.12 -6.55 -3.44
C PHE A 88 -6.21 -7.23 -4.27
N LYS A 89 -7.13 -6.44 -4.81
CA LYS A 89 -8.27 -6.94 -5.59
C LYS A 89 -7.81 -7.54 -6.92
N TRP A 90 -6.86 -6.88 -7.57
CA TRP A 90 -6.28 -7.38 -8.82
C TRP A 90 -5.47 -8.66 -8.64
N ALA A 91 -4.79 -8.82 -7.51
CA ALA A 91 -4.08 -10.06 -7.19
C ALA A 91 -5.07 -11.23 -7.12
N ILE A 92 -6.20 -11.07 -6.44
CA ILE A 92 -7.26 -12.09 -6.36
C ILE A 92 -7.83 -12.39 -7.75
N LEU A 93 -8.29 -11.37 -8.49
CA LEU A 93 -8.94 -11.59 -9.79
C LEU A 93 -7.99 -12.21 -10.84
N LYS A 94 -6.69 -11.97 -10.74
CA LYS A 94 -5.68 -12.42 -11.71
C LYS A 94 -4.83 -13.58 -11.22
N ASP A 95 -5.21 -14.23 -10.16
CA ASP A 95 -4.48 -15.37 -9.59
C ASP A 95 -3.00 -15.07 -9.33
N LYS A 96 -2.70 -13.91 -8.75
CA LYS A 96 -1.35 -13.51 -8.36
C LYS A 96 -1.11 -13.74 -6.88
N PRO A 97 0.16 -13.99 -6.45
CA PRO A 97 0.48 -14.09 -5.04
C PRO A 97 0.14 -12.78 -4.32
N LEU A 98 -0.32 -12.89 -3.07
CA LEU A 98 -0.71 -11.77 -2.23
C LEU A 98 0.38 -11.42 -1.23
N GLY A 99 0.68 -10.15 -1.09
CA GLY A 99 1.66 -9.63 -0.14
C GLY A 99 1.83 -8.12 -0.27
N VAL A 100 2.68 -7.58 0.56
CA VAL A 100 2.99 -6.15 0.65
C VAL A 100 4.44 -5.92 0.30
N THR A 101 4.73 -4.87 -0.43
CA THR A 101 6.08 -4.45 -0.80
C THR A 101 6.41 -3.11 -0.18
N LEU A 102 7.43 -3.05 0.68
CA LEU A 102 8.06 -1.81 1.10
C LEU A 102 9.07 -1.39 0.05
N HIS A 103 8.92 -0.20 -0.52
CA HIS A 103 9.80 0.30 -1.57
C HIS A 103 9.99 1.81 -1.47
N TYR A 104 11.07 2.32 -2.03
CA TYR A 104 11.22 3.75 -2.26
C TYR A 104 10.31 4.18 -3.41
N ILE A 105 9.75 5.38 -3.31
CA ILE A 105 9.00 5.99 -4.41
C ILE A 105 9.97 6.65 -5.37
N ASP A 106 9.70 6.48 -6.66
CA ASP A 106 10.35 7.19 -7.75
C ASP A 106 9.31 7.88 -8.66
N GLU A 107 9.74 8.42 -9.79
CA GLU A 107 8.86 9.10 -10.75
C GLU A 107 7.83 8.17 -11.42
N LYS A 108 8.07 6.86 -11.39
CA LYS A 108 7.17 5.86 -11.98
C LYS A 108 6.39 5.16 -10.89
N VAL A 109 5.09 4.98 -11.10
CA VAL A 109 4.21 4.33 -10.13
C VAL A 109 4.73 2.93 -9.77
N ASP A 110 5.04 2.72 -8.48
CA ASP A 110 5.49 1.46 -7.89
C ASP A 110 6.68 0.82 -8.64
N CYS A 111 7.69 1.62 -8.98
CA CYS A 111 8.89 1.19 -9.70
C CYS A 111 10.19 1.42 -8.94
N GLY A 112 10.16 2.09 -7.81
CA GLY A 112 11.35 2.41 -7.03
C GLY A 112 11.98 1.18 -6.38
N ALA A 113 13.16 1.36 -5.81
CA ALA A 113 13.95 0.29 -5.20
C ALA A 113 13.17 -0.44 -4.08
N ILE A 114 13.09 -1.76 -4.19
CA ILE A 114 12.41 -2.61 -3.20
C ILE A 114 13.30 -2.77 -1.97
N VAL A 115 12.74 -2.48 -0.81
CA VAL A 115 13.38 -2.67 0.50
C VAL A 115 13.05 -4.05 1.06
N SER A 116 11.77 -4.43 1.06
CA SER A 116 11.31 -5.70 1.62
C SER A 116 9.99 -6.12 1.02
N VAL A 117 9.72 -7.43 1.01
CA VAL A 117 8.45 -8.02 0.60
C VAL A 117 7.95 -8.91 1.73
N SER A 118 6.69 -8.76 2.11
CA SER A 118 6.02 -9.59 3.10
C SER A 118 4.83 -10.29 2.47
N PRO A 119 4.85 -11.61 2.27
CA PRO A 119 3.68 -12.37 1.83
C PRO A 119 2.53 -12.24 2.84
N THR A 120 1.31 -12.21 2.34
CA THR A 120 0.11 -12.30 3.19
C THR A 120 -0.38 -13.74 3.16
N PRO A 121 -0.36 -14.46 4.29
CA PRO A 121 -0.84 -15.84 4.33
C PRO A 121 -2.35 -15.89 4.07
N ILE A 122 -2.79 -16.96 3.43
CA ILE A 122 -4.19 -17.22 3.10
C ILE A 122 -4.58 -18.53 3.77
N TYR A 123 -5.64 -18.52 4.55
CA TYR A 123 -6.10 -19.69 5.30
C TYR A 123 -7.41 -20.26 4.74
N PRO A 124 -7.66 -21.57 4.87
CA PRO A 124 -8.91 -22.20 4.41
C PRO A 124 -10.18 -21.55 4.98
N SER A 125 -10.10 -21.08 6.24
CA SER A 125 -11.19 -20.41 6.95
C SER A 125 -11.41 -18.95 6.55
N ASP A 126 -10.56 -18.38 5.67
CA ASP A 126 -10.69 -16.97 5.31
C ASP A 126 -11.96 -16.67 4.55
N THR A 127 -12.60 -15.60 4.97
CA THR A 127 -13.50 -14.80 4.15
C THR A 127 -12.70 -13.71 3.44
N LEU A 128 -13.27 -13.11 2.41
CA LEU A 128 -12.65 -11.97 1.74
C LEU A 128 -12.34 -10.81 2.71
N HIS A 129 -13.20 -10.61 3.74
CA HIS A 129 -13.00 -9.58 4.76
C HIS A 129 -11.86 -9.90 5.73
N THR A 130 -11.74 -11.15 6.20
CA THR A 130 -10.65 -11.54 7.11
C THR A 130 -9.30 -11.48 6.39
N LEU A 131 -9.23 -11.92 5.14
CA LEU A 131 -8.04 -11.81 4.32
C LEU A 131 -7.66 -10.34 4.07
N ALA A 132 -8.63 -9.49 3.71
CA ALA A 132 -8.39 -8.07 3.50
C ALA A 132 -7.89 -7.37 4.77
N ARG A 133 -8.44 -7.71 5.93
CA ARG A 133 -8.00 -7.19 7.22
C ARG A 133 -6.54 -7.60 7.51
N ARG A 134 -6.20 -8.87 7.37
CA ARG A 134 -4.84 -9.36 7.57
C ARG A 134 -3.85 -8.71 6.61
N HIS A 135 -4.25 -8.54 5.37
CA HIS A 135 -3.43 -7.85 4.37
C HIS A 135 -3.15 -6.39 4.73
N TYR A 136 -4.17 -5.68 5.20
CA TYR A 136 -4.03 -4.30 5.67
C TYR A 136 -3.19 -4.20 6.95
N GLU A 137 -3.34 -5.13 7.89
CA GLU A 137 -2.49 -5.22 9.09
C GLU A 137 -1.01 -5.46 8.71
N ASN A 138 -0.75 -6.29 7.69
CA ASN A 138 0.60 -6.49 7.15
C ASN A 138 1.17 -5.19 6.54
N GLU A 139 0.35 -4.41 5.81
CA GLU A 139 0.72 -3.09 5.27
C GLU A 139 1.13 -2.12 6.40
N ILE A 140 0.32 -2.05 7.46
CA ILE A 140 0.59 -1.21 8.63
C ILE A 140 1.89 -1.67 9.34
N ALA A 141 2.02 -2.97 9.60
CA ALA A 141 3.19 -3.53 10.28
C ALA A 141 4.48 -3.24 9.52
N MET A 142 4.44 -3.33 8.19
CA MET A 142 5.60 -3.07 7.34
C MET A 142 6.04 -1.60 7.40
N LEU A 143 5.08 -0.65 7.38
CA LEU A 143 5.39 0.77 7.56
C LEU A 143 5.84 1.11 8.97
N SER A 144 5.19 0.55 9.98
CA SER A 144 5.53 0.83 11.39
C SER A 144 6.94 0.32 11.75
N ASN A 145 7.38 -0.76 11.12
CA ASN A 145 8.70 -1.36 11.34
C ASN A 145 9.71 -1.04 10.23
N PHE A 146 9.52 0.03 9.47
CA PHE A 146 10.37 0.36 8.31
C PHE A 146 11.86 0.40 8.65
N ALA A 147 12.25 0.88 9.83
CA ALA A 147 13.65 0.97 10.25
C ALA A 147 14.32 -0.42 10.34
N LEU A 148 13.58 -1.45 10.81
CA LEU A 148 14.07 -2.82 10.84
C LEU A 148 14.25 -3.40 9.43
N HIS A 149 13.40 -3.00 8.49
CA HIS A 149 13.54 -3.42 7.09
C HIS A 149 14.73 -2.75 6.42
N LEU A 150 15.01 -1.48 6.73
CA LEU A 150 16.16 -0.75 6.18
C LEU A 150 17.51 -1.26 6.70
N SER A 151 17.55 -1.85 7.90
CA SER A 151 18.79 -2.40 8.48
C SER A 151 19.22 -3.72 7.86
N LYS A 152 18.36 -4.37 7.08
CA LYS A 152 18.65 -5.64 6.38
C LYS A 152 19.25 -5.37 4.99
N PRO A 153 20.06 -6.31 4.44
CA PRO A 153 20.52 -6.22 3.07
C PRO A 153 19.32 -6.08 2.12
N GLN A 154 19.34 -5.05 1.30
CA GLN A 154 18.25 -4.76 0.36
C GLN A 154 18.34 -5.72 -0.83
N ASN A 155 17.19 -6.24 -1.28
CA ASN A 155 17.15 -7.07 -2.47
C ASN A 155 17.15 -6.18 -3.73
N PRO A 156 18.14 -6.33 -4.64
CA PRO A 156 18.30 -5.47 -5.81
C PRO A 156 17.28 -5.72 -6.94
N PHE A 157 16.15 -6.39 -6.70
CA PHE A 157 15.12 -6.59 -7.74
C PHE A 157 14.42 -5.29 -8.19
N ALA A 158 15.12 -4.18 -8.16
CA ALA A 158 14.69 -2.94 -8.78
C ALA A 158 14.75 -3.08 -10.31
N GLY A 159 13.61 -3.06 -10.95
CA GLY A 159 13.51 -2.60 -12.35
C GLY A 159 13.47 -3.62 -13.47
N ILE A 160 13.43 -4.94 -13.25
CA ILE A 160 13.63 -5.91 -14.36
C ILE A 160 12.35 -6.29 -15.12
N LEU A 161 11.16 -6.08 -14.60
CA LEU A 161 9.93 -6.36 -15.35
C LEU A 161 8.94 -5.21 -15.23
N GLN A 162 8.82 -4.42 -16.27
CA GLN A 162 7.81 -3.36 -16.39
C GLN A 162 6.43 -3.99 -16.68
N THR A 163 5.79 -4.55 -15.66
CA THR A 163 4.38 -4.86 -15.78
C THR A 163 3.58 -3.55 -15.80
N LYS A 164 2.53 -3.51 -16.60
CA LYS A 164 1.64 -2.34 -16.66
C LYS A 164 0.98 -2.12 -15.29
N SER A 165 1.05 -0.91 -14.76
CA SER A 165 0.34 -0.56 -13.53
C SER A 165 -1.17 -0.69 -13.71
N MET A 166 -1.83 -1.27 -12.72
CA MET A 166 -3.27 -1.47 -12.73
C MET A 166 -3.99 -0.17 -12.37
N LYS A 167 -5.11 0.06 -13.06
CA LYS A 167 -6.03 1.15 -12.75
C LYS A 167 -6.97 0.72 -11.63
N ARG A 168 -7.71 1.70 -11.07
CA ARG A 168 -8.79 1.41 -10.15
C ARG A 168 -9.80 0.45 -10.77
N MET A 169 -10.17 -0.58 -10.01
CA MET A 169 -11.09 -1.63 -10.42
C MET A 169 -12.51 -1.05 -10.59
N LYS A 170 -13.17 -1.40 -11.67
CA LYS A 170 -14.55 -1.01 -11.92
C LYS A 170 -15.51 -1.90 -11.13
N PRO A 171 -16.76 -1.46 -10.84
CA PRO A 171 -17.72 -2.29 -10.09
C PRO A 171 -17.96 -3.69 -10.67
N ILE A 172 -17.98 -3.83 -12.00
CA ILE A 172 -18.14 -5.12 -12.65
C ILE A 172 -16.94 -6.06 -12.40
N GLU A 173 -15.72 -5.49 -12.37
CA GLU A 173 -14.50 -6.24 -12.07
C GLU A 173 -14.43 -6.59 -10.58
N GLU A 174 -14.87 -5.69 -9.68
CA GLU A 174 -14.99 -6.00 -8.24
C GLU A 174 -15.94 -7.16 -7.99
N LYS A 175 -17.10 -7.19 -8.67
CA LYS A 175 -18.04 -8.30 -8.59
C LYS A 175 -17.43 -9.60 -9.08
N ALA A 176 -16.71 -9.57 -10.20
CA ALA A 176 -15.99 -10.73 -10.72
C ALA A 176 -14.92 -11.22 -9.73
N MET A 177 -14.16 -10.32 -9.11
CA MET A 177 -13.17 -10.63 -8.08
C MET A 177 -13.82 -11.32 -6.88
N MET A 178 -14.94 -10.78 -6.38
CA MET A 178 -15.67 -11.39 -5.25
C MET A 178 -16.15 -12.80 -5.57
N ASN A 179 -16.66 -13.04 -6.78
CA ASN A 179 -17.09 -14.37 -7.22
C ASN A 179 -15.91 -15.33 -7.40
N HIS A 180 -14.72 -14.82 -7.74
CA HIS A 180 -13.50 -15.62 -7.95
C HIS A 180 -12.79 -15.99 -6.65
N PHE A 181 -13.12 -15.34 -5.53
CA PHE A 181 -12.37 -15.43 -4.28
C PHE A 181 -12.20 -16.87 -3.75
N GLU A 182 -13.24 -17.70 -3.80
CA GLU A 182 -13.13 -19.08 -3.30
C GLU A 182 -12.14 -19.91 -4.13
N THR A 183 -12.15 -19.76 -5.47
CA THR A 183 -11.18 -20.41 -6.35
C THR A 183 -9.75 -19.93 -6.07
N TYR A 184 -9.59 -18.62 -5.89
CA TYR A 184 -8.30 -18.02 -5.52
C TYR A 184 -7.79 -18.57 -4.19
N LYS A 185 -8.65 -18.62 -3.16
CA LYS A 185 -8.32 -19.14 -1.83
C LYS A 185 -7.83 -20.59 -1.90
N GLN A 186 -8.57 -21.48 -2.59
CA GLN A 186 -8.18 -22.87 -2.77
C GLN A 186 -6.81 -23.04 -3.41
N LYS A 187 -6.45 -22.17 -4.35
CA LYS A 187 -5.17 -22.20 -5.06
C LYS A 187 -3.99 -21.73 -4.21
N TRP A 188 -4.20 -20.73 -3.36
CA TRP A 188 -3.14 -20.01 -2.68
C TRP A 188 -3.10 -20.22 -1.15
N GLN A 189 -4.06 -20.98 -0.59
CA GLN A 189 -4.05 -21.26 0.83
C GLN A 189 -2.76 -21.98 1.25
N SER A 190 -2.23 -21.55 2.38
CA SER A 190 -1.10 -22.20 3.02
C SER A 190 -1.57 -23.55 3.58
N ASN A 191 -0.83 -24.61 3.35
CA ASN A 191 -1.00 -25.84 4.13
C ASN A 191 -0.62 -25.49 5.57
N GLU A 192 -1.55 -25.70 6.50
CA GLU A 192 -1.30 -25.58 7.94
C GLU A 192 -0.24 -26.55 8.40
#